data_fde0980d26da9cd5b9582361bdc1d31a
#
_entry.id   fde0980d26da9cd5b9582361bdc1d31a
#
_cell.length_a   1.000
_cell.length_b   1.000
_cell.length_c   1.000
_cell.angle_alpha   90.00
_cell.angle_beta   90.00
_cell.angle_gamma   90.00
#
_symmetry.space_group_name_H-M   'P 1'
#
loop_
_entity.id
_entity.type
_entity.pdbx_description
1 polymer ?
#
loop_
_entity_poly.entity_id
_entity_poly.type
_entity_poly.pdbx_seq_one_letter_code
_entity_poly.pdbx_strand_id
1 'polypeptide(L)'
;MLALVTKTIERNKMLKKGDSIVVGVSGGADSVCLLDVLNKLKDKYNLKITVVHINHCIRGKEADRDEAFVKSLAEKYGNDYKAFSYPVEKMAEENGTTVEEMGRNLRYYSFRKVAGEKGKIAVAHNKNDNCETMLMRFFRGTGVKGLGGISPVRGNIIRPLISVDRNAIEEYCDENSLNYCTDSTNNDTEYTRNKIRHNIIPLIEKEFNPSIVDAMYKTAEIMAGEEEYMDRQARMAYSYCAVGDKVLSVEKLLDLDKVILKRVLRLGFIDFSADLHDVSYEHIKSVESLLYKKNGKVVQLPHNLRASRINNCIIFSKHIEHKEVLYKLEPEEPKYIPEIGK
;
A
#
# COMPACT_ATOMS: atom_id res chain seq x y z
N MET A 1 -17.94 20.78 2.98
CA MET A 1 -16.86 19.83 2.67
C MET A 1 -15.47 20.33 3.11
N LEU A 2 -15.00 21.53 2.75
CA LEU A 2 -13.65 22.04 3.04
C LEU A 2 -13.23 21.90 4.54
N ALA A 3 -14.11 22.21 5.49
CA ALA A 3 -13.84 22.08 6.92
C ALA A 3 -13.56 20.62 7.33
N LEU A 4 -14.27 19.64 6.77
CA LEU A 4 -14.05 18.21 7.02
C LEU A 4 -12.68 17.76 6.50
N VAL A 5 -12.32 18.17 5.28
CA VAL A 5 -11.01 17.86 4.69
C VAL A 5 -9.88 18.50 5.50
N THR A 6 -10.04 19.75 5.91
CA THR A 6 -9.06 20.43 6.79
C THR A 6 -8.86 19.67 8.10
N LYS A 7 -9.93 19.25 8.76
CA LYS A 7 -9.89 18.44 9.98
C LYS A 7 -9.17 17.10 9.74
N THR A 8 -9.42 16.45 8.61
CA THR A 8 -8.77 15.18 8.22
C THR A 8 -7.26 15.37 8.01
N ILE A 9 -6.86 16.46 7.35
CA ILE A 9 -5.46 16.84 7.15
C ILE A 9 -4.76 17.06 8.49
N GLU A 10 -5.37 17.84 9.38
CA GLU A 10 -4.80 18.19 10.69
C GLU A 10 -4.68 16.96 11.60
N ARG A 11 -5.76 16.18 11.72
CA ARG A 11 -5.80 14.94 12.53
C ARG A 11 -4.72 13.96 12.12
N ASN A 12 -4.50 13.79 10.82
CA ASN A 12 -3.52 12.84 10.28
C ASN A 12 -2.15 13.48 10.00
N LYS A 13 -1.94 14.74 10.37
CA LYS A 13 -0.68 15.49 10.18
C LYS A 13 -0.19 15.41 8.73
N MET A 14 -1.11 15.50 7.76
CA MET A 14 -0.83 15.30 6.35
C MET A 14 0.03 16.40 5.75
N LEU A 15 -0.16 17.66 6.20
CA LEU A 15 0.51 18.84 5.66
C LEU A 15 1.28 19.59 6.73
N LYS A 16 2.40 20.17 6.32
CA LYS A 16 3.21 21.14 7.08
C LYS A 16 3.39 22.40 6.26
N LYS A 17 3.67 23.51 6.95
CA LYS A 17 3.98 24.78 6.29
C LYS A 17 5.22 24.66 5.39
N GLY A 18 5.10 25.08 4.13
CA GLY A 18 6.18 25.03 3.15
C GLY A 18 6.31 23.70 2.40
N ASP A 19 5.37 22.77 2.57
CA ASP A 19 5.41 21.49 1.85
C ASP A 19 5.32 21.67 0.34
N SER A 20 6.12 20.87 -0.40
CA SER A 20 5.97 20.66 -1.84
C SER A 20 5.10 19.43 -2.08
N ILE A 21 4.03 19.58 -2.87
CA ILE A 21 3.03 18.54 -3.09
C ILE A 21 2.87 18.24 -4.56
N VAL A 22 2.95 16.98 -4.92
CA VAL A 22 2.51 16.44 -6.19
C VAL A 22 1.06 16.03 -6.06
N VAL A 23 0.17 16.57 -6.86
CA VAL A 23 -1.23 16.20 -6.92
C VAL A 23 -1.48 15.37 -8.16
N GLY A 24 -1.88 14.12 -7.99
CA GLY A 24 -2.29 13.25 -9.10
C GLY A 24 -3.69 13.63 -9.57
N VAL A 25 -3.81 14.15 -10.79
CA VAL A 25 -5.07 14.61 -11.37
C VAL A 25 -5.38 13.81 -12.65
N SER A 26 -6.47 13.02 -12.59
CA SER A 26 -6.96 12.25 -13.75
C SER A 26 -7.92 13.04 -14.63
N GLY A 27 -8.49 14.12 -14.13
CA GLY A 27 -9.56 14.88 -14.76
C GLY A 27 -10.95 14.59 -14.16
N GLY A 28 -11.14 13.47 -13.49
CA GLY A 28 -12.42 13.12 -12.84
C GLY A 28 -12.71 13.94 -11.57
N ALA A 29 -13.98 13.93 -11.14
CA ALA A 29 -14.52 14.74 -10.04
C ALA A 29 -13.66 14.69 -8.77
N ASP A 30 -13.28 13.49 -8.31
CA ASP A 30 -12.48 13.31 -7.09
C ASP A 30 -11.14 14.05 -7.17
N SER A 31 -10.45 13.95 -8.30
CA SER A 31 -9.13 14.54 -8.50
C SER A 31 -9.17 16.05 -8.71
N VAL A 32 -10.22 16.55 -9.37
CA VAL A 32 -10.47 17.98 -9.56
C VAL A 32 -10.83 18.63 -8.22
N CYS A 33 -11.72 18.00 -7.45
CA CYS A 33 -12.07 18.41 -6.10
C CYS A 33 -10.84 18.47 -5.19
N LEU A 34 -9.98 17.43 -5.21
CA LEU A 34 -8.74 17.42 -4.43
C LEU A 34 -7.85 18.62 -4.78
N LEU A 35 -7.67 18.89 -6.06
CA LEU A 35 -6.84 20.00 -6.54
C LEU A 35 -7.40 21.36 -6.07
N ASP A 36 -8.70 21.58 -6.22
CA ASP A 36 -9.36 22.82 -5.77
C ASP A 36 -9.20 23.02 -4.25
N VAL A 37 -9.49 22.00 -3.46
CA VAL A 37 -9.34 22.05 -1.99
C VAL A 37 -7.90 22.37 -1.58
N LEU A 38 -6.90 21.75 -2.22
CA LEU A 38 -5.49 22.02 -1.91
C LEU A 38 -5.08 23.43 -2.33
N ASN A 39 -5.64 23.97 -3.41
CA ASN A 39 -5.42 25.38 -3.80
C ASN A 39 -6.07 26.36 -2.80
N LYS A 40 -7.27 26.08 -2.29
CA LYS A 40 -7.89 26.87 -1.23
C LYS A 40 -7.09 26.84 0.09
N LEU A 41 -6.32 25.80 0.32
CA LEU A 41 -5.43 25.66 1.48
C LEU A 41 -3.99 26.12 1.21
N LYS A 42 -3.67 26.54 -0.02
CA LYS A 42 -2.31 26.86 -0.48
C LYS A 42 -1.67 27.94 0.40
N ASP A 43 -2.37 29.03 0.66
CA ASP A 43 -1.83 30.14 1.46
C ASP A 43 -1.72 29.76 2.94
N LYS A 44 -2.71 29.04 3.48
CA LYS A 44 -2.70 28.58 4.89
C LYS A 44 -1.43 27.77 5.22
N TYR A 45 -1.03 26.89 4.30
CA TYR A 45 0.13 26.00 4.50
C TYR A 45 1.35 26.41 3.69
N ASN A 46 1.31 27.52 2.94
CA ASN A 46 2.40 27.96 2.02
C ASN A 46 2.87 26.79 1.12
N LEU A 47 1.91 26.19 0.39
CA LEU A 47 2.16 24.99 -0.43
C LEU A 47 2.76 25.34 -1.78
N LYS A 48 3.69 24.50 -2.25
CA LYS A 48 4.09 24.42 -3.67
C LYS A 48 3.40 23.23 -4.31
N ILE A 49 2.49 23.49 -5.24
CA ILE A 49 1.67 22.44 -5.85
C ILE A 49 2.17 22.19 -7.28
N THR A 50 2.47 20.92 -7.58
CA THR A 50 2.73 20.44 -8.95
C THR A 50 1.63 19.44 -9.31
N VAL A 51 0.88 19.75 -10.36
CA VAL A 51 -0.14 18.85 -10.93
C VAL A 51 0.55 17.83 -11.81
N VAL A 52 0.24 16.55 -11.60
CA VAL A 52 0.76 15.47 -12.44
C VAL A 52 -0.40 14.68 -13.03
N HIS A 53 -0.43 14.61 -14.35
CA HIS A 53 -1.36 13.79 -15.13
C HIS A 53 -0.64 12.57 -15.71
N ILE A 54 -1.34 11.43 -15.76
CA ILE A 54 -0.84 10.21 -16.40
C ILE A 54 -1.81 9.79 -17.49
N ASN A 55 -1.33 9.88 -18.72
CA ASN A 55 -2.03 9.36 -19.89
C ASN A 55 -1.60 7.89 -20.11
N HIS A 56 -2.53 6.97 -19.93
CA HIS A 56 -2.28 5.53 -20.08
C HIS A 56 -2.30 5.04 -21.53
N CYS A 57 -2.58 5.92 -22.50
CA CYS A 57 -2.67 5.65 -23.94
C CYS A 57 -3.70 4.53 -24.30
N ILE A 58 -4.73 4.32 -23.46
CA ILE A 58 -5.76 3.29 -23.68
C ILE A 58 -6.94 3.84 -24.49
N ARG A 59 -7.35 5.10 -24.23
CA ARG A 59 -8.60 5.69 -24.76
C ARG A 59 -8.38 6.67 -25.92
N GLY A 60 -7.19 6.70 -26.53
CA GLY A 60 -6.87 7.58 -27.68
C GLY A 60 -7.31 9.04 -27.44
N LYS A 61 -8.15 9.60 -28.30
CA LYS A 61 -8.58 11.02 -28.26
C LYS A 61 -9.24 11.45 -26.93
N GLU A 62 -9.88 10.56 -26.19
CA GLU A 62 -10.45 10.89 -24.88
C GLU A 62 -9.34 11.16 -23.86
N ALA A 63 -8.28 10.34 -23.88
CA ALA A 63 -7.12 10.54 -23.01
C ALA A 63 -6.39 11.85 -23.30
N ASP A 64 -6.28 12.24 -24.59
CA ASP A 64 -5.67 13.50 -24.99
C ASP A 64 -6.52 14.71 -24.57
N ARG A 65 -7.86 14.60 -24.66
CA ARG A 65 -8.80 15.60 -24.14
C ARG A 65 -8.66 15.78 -22.65
N ASP A 66 -8.59 14.69 -21.90
CA ASP A 66 -8.46 14.70 -20.44
C ASP A 66 -7.11 15.31 -20.02
N GLU A 67 -6.02 15.04 -20.75
CA GLU A 67 -4.71 15.66 -20.54
C GLU A 67 -4.76 17.16 -20.78
N ALA A 68 -5.36 17.62 -21.91
CA ALA A 68 -5.52 19.03 -22.22
C ALA A 68 -6.37 19.76 -21.16
N PHE A 69 -7.45 19.12 -20.69
CA PHE A 69 -8.28 19.65 -19.61
C PHE A 69 -7.49 19.84 -18.31
N VAL A 70 -6.74 18.81 -17.88
CA VAL A 70 -5.93 18.89 -16.64
C VAL A 70 -4.84 19.96 -16.76
N LYS A 71 -4.23 20.12 -17.93
CA LYS A 71 -3.26 21.18 -18.18
C LYS A 71 -3.89 22.57 -18.01
N SER A 72 -5.04 22.82 -18.64
CA SER A 72 -5.76 24.09 -18.51
C SER A 72 -6.17 24.37 -17.05
N LEU A 73 -6.54 23.33 -16.31
CA LEU A 73 -6.89 23.45 -14.90
C LEU A 73 -5.67 23.82 -14.04
N ALA A 74 -4.50 23.24 -14.30
CA ALA A 74 -3.27 23.59 -13.60
C ALA A 74 -2.87 25.05 -13.87
N GLU A 75 -2.98 25.51 -15.12
CA GLU A 75 -2.72 26.90 -15.52
C GLU A 75 -3.68 27.87 -14.83
N LYS A 76 -4.99 27.54 -14.77
CA LYS A 76 -6.02 28.35 -14.07
C LYS A 76 -5.65 28.60 -12.60
N TYR A 77 -5.07 27.61 -11.92
CA TYR A 77 -4.66 27.74 -10.51
C TYR A 77 -3.23 28.25 -10.32
N GLY A 78 -2.49 28.53 -11.39
CA GLY A 78 -1.09 28.94 -11.33
C GLY A 78 -0.19 27.87 -10.67
N ASN A 79 -0.43 26.60 -10.98
CA ASN A 79 0.34 25.47 -10.50
C ASN A 79 1.28 24.94 -11.59
N ASP A 80 2.43 24.39 -11.18
CA ASP A 80 3.30 23.64 -12.09
C ASP A 80 2.55 22.42 -12.65
N TYR A 81 2.81 22.09 -13.92
CA TYR A 81 2.18 20.95 -14.60
C TYR A 81 3.22 19.99 -15.17
N LYS A 82 2.99 18.69 -15.02
CA LYS A 82 3.74 17.63 -15.70
C LYS A 82 2.80 16.53 -16.16
N ALA A 83 2.98 16.07 -17.40
CA ALA A 83 2.30 14.90 -17.94
C ALA A 83 3.29 13.77 -18.24
N PHE A 84 2.80 12.53 -18.14
CA PHE A 84 3.53 11.33 -18.54
C PHE A 84 2.58 10.46 -19.34
N SER A 85 3.05 9.92 -20.46
CA SER A 85 2.29 9.03 -21.33
C SER A 85 2.95 7.67 -21.38
N TYR A 86 2.15 6.61 -21.17
CA TYR A 86 2.62 5.24 -21.15
C TYR A 86 1.67 4.32 -21.92
N PRO A 87 2.16 3.48 -22.85
CA PRO A 87 1.37 2.43 -23.50
C PRO A 87 1.16 1.26 -22.53
N VAL A 88 0.25 1.44 -21.56
CA VAL A 88 0.13 0.57 -20.39
C VAL A 88 -0.25 -0.87 -20.76
N GLU A 89 -1.09 -1.09 -21.76
CA GLU A 89 -1.50 -2.44 -22.22
C GLU A 89 -0.28 -3.24 -22.69
N LYS A 90 0.55 -2.65 -23.57
CA LYS A 90 1.78 -3.29 -24.05
C LYS A 90 2.75 -3.58 -22.91
N MET A 91 2.93 -2.61 -22.01
CA MET A 91 3.83 -2.78 -20.87
C MET A 91 3.33 -3.85 -19.88
N ALA A 92 2.04 -3.99 -19.70
CA ALA A 92 1.44 -5.03 -18.86
C ALA A 92 1.68 -6.41 -19.45
N GLU A 93 1.48 -6.58 -20.76
CA GLU A 93 1.74 -7.83 -21.49
C GLU A 93 3.23 -8.24 -21.38
N GLU A 94 4.16 -7.32 -21.65
CA GLU A 94 5.59 -7.55 -21.58
C GLU A 94 6.08 -7.96 -20.18
N ASN A 95 5.40 -7.49 -19.12
CA ASN A 95 5.78 -7.77 -17.72
C ASN A 95 4.93 -8.87 -17.06
N GLY A 96 3.96 -9.47 -17.77
CA GLY A 96 3.09 -10.52 -17.22
C GLY A 96 2.23 -10.04 -16.05
N THR A 97 1.80 -8.77 -16.07
CA THR A 97 0.96 -8.15 -15.05
C THR A 97 -0.38 -7.72 -15.60
N THR A 98 -1.34 -7.36 -14.74
CA THR A 98 -2.61 -6.79 -15.21
C THR A 98 -2.42 -5.33 -15.63
N VAL A 99 -3.25 -4.85 -16.55
CA VAL A 99 -3.28 -3.45 -17.02
C VAL A 99 -3.51 -2.49 -15.84
N GLU A 100 -4.39 -2.86 -14.91
CA GLU A 100 -4.67 -2.07 -13.69
C GLU A 100 -3.43 -1.95 -12.79
N GLU A 101 -2.73 -3.05 -12.55
CA GLU A 101 -1.53 -3.08 -11.72
C GLU A 101 -0.39 -2.29 -12.36
N MET A 102 -0.15 -2.50 -13.67
CA MET A 102 0.86 -1.75 -14.42
C MET A 102 0.57 -0.26 -14.40
N GLY A 103 -0.67 0.16 -14.71
CA GLY A 103 -1.09 1.55 -14.67
C GLY A 103 -0.91 2.18 -13.28
N ARG A 104 -1.22 1.42 -12.23
CA ARG A 104 -0.99 1.84 -10.85
C ARG A 104 0.50 2.03 -10.54
N ASN A 105 1.35 1.10 -10.93
CA ASN A 105 2.80 1.15 -10.70
C ASN A 105 3.43 2.35 -11.41
N LEU A 106 3.10 2.57 -12.67
CA LEU A 106 3.59 3.71 -13.48
C LEU A 106 3.13 5.04 -12.90
N ARG A 107 1.88 5.12 -12.42
CA ARG A 107 1.35 6.32 -11.75
C ARG A 107 2.18 6.70 -10.53
N TYR A 108 2.40 5.75 -9.61
CA TYR A 108 3.19 6.02 -8.41
C TYR A 108 4.67 6.23 -8.70
N TYR A 109 5.23 5.57 -9.71
CA TYR A 109 6.58 5.84 -10.20
C TYR A 109 6.73 7.29 -10.63
N SER A 110 5.81 7.77 -11.49
CA SER A 110 5.83 9.15 -12.00
C SER A 110 5.64 10.17 -10.87
N PHE A 111 4.71 9.93 -9.96
CA PHE A 111 4.50 10.79 -8.80
C PHE A 111 5.76 10.90 -7.94
N ARG A 112 6.41 9.78 -7.63
CA ARG A 112 7.67 9.77 -6.84
C ARG A 112 8.80 10.49 -7.57
N LYS A 113 8.91 10.28 -8.87
CA LYS A 113 9.92 10.98 -9.71
C LYS A 113 9.78 12.50 -9.64
N VAL A 114 8.56 13.01 -9.60
CA VAL A 114 8.29 14.46 -9.50
C VAL A 114 8.41 14.96 -8.06
N ALA A 115 7.93 14.19 -7.09
CA ALA A 115 7.96 14.57 -5.66
C ALA A 115 9.39 14.60 -5.09
N GLY A 116 10.29 13.77 -5.62
CA GLY A 116 11.62 13.56 -5.04
C GLY A 116 11.55 12.96 -3.62
N GLU A 117 12.63 13.08 -2.87
CA GLU A 117 12.73 12.48 -1.54
C GLU A 117 11.85 13.18 -0.48
N LYS A 118 11.67 14.48 -0.58
CA LYS A 118 10.99 15.31 0.43
C LYS A 118 9.57 15.71 0.07
N GLY A 119 9.19 15.60 -1.20
CA GLY A 119 7.86 15.99 -1.67
C GLY A 119 6.78 15.01 -1.23
N LYS A 120 5.58 15.54 -0.99
CA LYS A 120 4.39 14.74 -0.70
C LYS A 120 3.61 14.45 -1.97
N ILE A 121 2.85 13.37 -1.96
CA ILE A 121 2.00 12.92 -3.07
C ILE A 121 0.56 12.90 -2.56
N ALA A 122 -0.30 13.76 -3.09
CA ALA A 122 -1.71 13.77 -2.78
C ALA A 122 -2.51 13.00 -3.84
N VAL A 123 -3.34 12.06 -3.39
CA VAL A 123 -4.22 11.27 -4.25
C VAL A 123 -5.66 11.32 -3.74
N ALA A 124 -6.61 11.29 -4.66
CA ALA A 124 -8.02 11.60 -4.41
C ALA A 124 -8.86 10.39 -3.95
N HIS A 125 -8.28 9.44 -3.19
CA HIS A 125 -9.08 8.37 -2.61
C HIS A 125 -10.08 8.94 -1.61
N ASN A 126 -11.34 8.50 -1.72
CA ASN A 126 -12.46 8.94 -0.91
C ASN A 126 -13.00 7.81 -0.01
N LYS A 127 -14.09 8.07 0.71
CA LYS A 127 -14.71 7.12 1.63
C LYS A 127 -15.28 5.89 0.91
N ASN A 128 -15.83 6.06 -0.28
CA ASN A 128 -16.37 4.96 -1.08
C ASN A 128 -15.25 4.04 -1.59
N ASP A 129 -14.11 4.60 -2.02
CA ASP A 129 -12.92 3.81 -2.36
C ASP A 129 -12.43 2.95 -1.19
N ASN A 130 -12.53 3.49 0.03
CA ASN A 130 -12.18 2.75 1.24
C ASN A 130 -13.12 1.58 1.47
N CYS A 131 -14.43 1.79 1.34
CA CYS A 131 -15.46 0.74 1.43
C CYS A 131 -15.23 -0.36 0.39
N GLU A 132 -15.04 0.00 -0.88
CA GLU A 132 -14.70 -0.94 -1.96
C GLU A 132 -13.46 -1.78 -1.62
N THR A 133 -12.41 -1.14 -1.16
CA THR A 133 -11.15 -1.81 -0.81
C THR A 133 -11.31 -2.77 0.37
N MET A 134 -12.10 -2.40 1.38
CA MET A 134 -12.39 -3.28 2.51
C MET A 134 -13.16 -4.51 2.07
N LEU A 135 -14.21 -4.36 1.25
CA LEU A 135 -15.00 -5.46 0.71
C LEU A 135 -14.14 -6.38 -0.17
N MET A 136 -13.32 -5.82 -1.06
CA MET A 136 -12.38 -6.63 -1.88
C MET A 136 -11.45 -7.48 -1.02
N ARG A 137 -10.91 -6.90 0.05
CA ARG A 137 -10.00 -7.61 0.96
C ARG A 137 -10.75 -8.65 1.79
N PHE A 138 -11.97 -8.32 2.24
CA PHE A 138 -12.82 -9.24 2.99
C PHE A 138 -13.16 -10.50 2.17
N PHE A 139 -13.54 -10.33 0.91
CA PHE A 139 -13.84 -11.47 0.00
C PHE A 139 -12.62 -12.34 -0.32
N ARG A 140 -11.41 -11.78 -0.25
CA ARG A 140 -10.16 -12.54 -0.42
C ARG A 140 -9.68 -13.21 0.88
N GLY A 141 -10.32 -12.93 2.00
CA GLY A 141 -9.82 -13.29 3.33
C GLY A 141 -8.73 -12.36 3.80
N THR A 142 -8.97 -11.65 4.89
CA THR A 142 -8.00 -10.71 5.44
C THR A 142 -8.07 -10.65 6.95
N GLY A 143 -6.95 -10.29 7.59
CA GLY A 143 -6.90 -9.96 9.02
C GLY A 143 -7.23 -8.49 9.29
N VAL A 144 -7.07 -8.09 10.55
CA VAL A 144 -7.35 -6.73 11.06
C VAL A 144 -6.70 -5.64 10.20
N LYS A 145 -5.43 -5.84 9.81
CA LYS A 145 -4.70 -4.89 8.95
C LYS A 145 -5.40 -4.61 7.62
N GLY A 146 -5.98 -5.62 6.99
CA GLY A 146 -6.70 -5.43 5.73
C GLY A 146 -8.05 -4.74 5.93
N LEU A 147 -8.75 -5.02 7.04
CA LEU A 147 -9.98 -4.35 7.41
C LEU A 147 -9.79 -2.89 7.84
N GLY A 148 -8.58 -2.48 8.19
CA GLY A 148 -8.22 -1.07 8.35
C GLY A 148 -8.30 -0.23 7.07
N GLY A 149 -8.66 -0.83 5.94
CA GLY A 149 -8.95 -0.13 4.68
C GLY A 149 -7.74 0.60 4.08
N ILE A 150 -8.00 1.76 3.49
CA ILE A 150 -6.98 2.62 2.88
C ILE A 150 -6.44 3.57 3.95
N SER A 151 -5.16 3.48 4.26
CA SER A 151 -4.52 4.39 5.23
C SER A 151 -4.58 5.85 4.74
N PRO A 152 -4.97 6.81 5.59
CA PRO A 152 -4.94 8.24 5.26
C PRO A 152 -3.55 8.74 4.84
N VAL A 153 -2.51 8.19 5.46
CA VAL A 153 -1.10 8.51 5.18
C VAL A 153 -0.31 7.20 5.02
N ARG A 154 0.49 7.10 3.97
CA ARG A 154 1.42 5.98 3.75
C ARG A 154 2.75 6.50 3.22
N GLY A 155 3.75 6.62 4.09
CA GLY A 155 5.00 7.28 3.74
C GLY A 155 4.74 8.74 3.38
N ASN A 156 5.14 9.15 2.18
CA ASN A 156 4.88 10.49 1.66
C ASN A 156 3.55 10.65 0.89
N ILE A 157 2.74 9.60 0.81
CA ILE A 157 1.44 9.63 0.14
C ILE A 157 0.37 10.04 1.15
N ILE A 158 -0.42 11.07 0.82
CA ILE A 158 -1.54 11.59 1.62
C ILE A 158 -2.86 11.49 0.86
N ARG A 159 -3.96 11.34 1.59
CA ARG A 159 -5.32 11.19 1.04
C ARG A 159 -6.29 12.12 1.74
N PRO A 160 -6.28 13.41 1.38
CA PRO A 160 -7.10 14.41 2.06
C PRO A 160 -8.60 14.15 2.01
N LEU A 161 -9.10 13.49 0.94
CA LEU A 161 -10.51 13.19 0.73
C LEU A 161 -10.98 11.87 1.36
N ILE A 162 -10.13 11.14 2.08
CA ILE A 162 -10.44 9.78 2.57
C ILE A 162 -11.67 9.70 3.48
N SER A 163 -12.04 10.79 4.13
CA SER A 163 -13.20 10.91 5.01
C SER A 163 -14.45 11.49 4.32
N VAL A 164 -14.36 11.85 3.04
CA VAL A 164 -15.43 12.46 2.26
C VAL A 164 -16.07 11.38 1.40
N ASP A 165 -17.41 11.30 1.37
CA ASP A 165 -18.11 10.43 0.43
C ASP A 165 -18.21 11.04 -0.96
N ARG A 166 -18.51 10.18 -1.94
CA ARG A 166 -18.49 10.57 -3.35
C ARG A 166 -19.57 11.61 -3.68
N ASN A 167 -20.76 11.49 -3.09
CA ASN A 167 -21.84 12.42 -3.36
C ASN A 167 -21.46 13.84 -2.91
N ALA A 168 -20.87 13.98 -1.70
CA ALA A 168 -20.40 15.26 -1.21
C ALA A 168 -19.25 15.85 -2.07
N ILE A 169 -18.46 15.02 -2.77
CA ILE A 169 -17.45 15.47 -3.72
C ILE A 169 -18.12 16.03 -4.98
N GLU A 170 -19.12 15.34 -5.52
CA GLU A 170 -19.86 15.76 -6.71
C GLU A 170 -20.64 17.05 -6.41
N GLU A 171 -21.39 17.11 -5.31
CA GLU A 171 -22.06 18.32 -4.81
C GLU A 171 -21.09 19.51 -4.67
N TYR A 172 -19.92 19.27 -4.11
CA TYR A 172 -18.90 20.31 -3.99
C TYR A 172 -18.41 20.80 -5.35
N CYS A 173 -18.22 19.93 -6.33
CA CYS A 173 -17.85 20.33 -7.68
C CYS A 173 -18.92 21.20 -8.32
N ASP A 174 -20.20 20.85 -8.14
CA ASP A 174 -21.33 21.61 -8.68
C ASP A 174 -21.46 22.99 -8.00
N GLU A 175 -21.41 23.04 -6.67
CA GLU A 175 -21.46 24.29 -5.88
C GLU A 175 -20.33 25.28 -6.26
N ASN A 176 -19.14 24.77 -6.59
CA ASN A 176 -17.98 25.58 -6.97
C ASN A 176 -17.81 25.73 -8.50
N SER A 177 -18.78 25.28 -9.31
CA SER A 177 -18.75 25.32 -10.78
C SER A 177 -17.45 24.71 -11.35
N LEU A 178 -17.03 23.58 -10.79
CA LEU A 178 -15.85 22.85 -11.23
C LEU A 178 -16.25 21.86 -12.33
N ASN A 179 -15.75 22.09 -13.53
CA ASN A 179 -15.89 21.11 -14.60
C ASN A 179 -14.96 19.91 -14.35
N TYR A 180 -15.41 18.71 -14.72
CA TYR A 180 -14.62 17.48 -14.68
C TYR A 180 -14.99 16.55 -15.83
N CYS A 181 -14.07 15.65 -16.18
CA CYS A 181 -14.28 14.64 -17.21
C CYS A 181 -14.97 13.42 -16.62
N THR A 182 -15.93 12.88 -17.36
CA THR A 182 -16.54 11.59 -17.01
C THR A 182 -15.83 10.49 -17.81
N ASP A 183 -15.31 9.49 -17.10
CA ASP A 183 -14.61 8.35 -17.69
C ASP A 183 -15.64 7.30 -18.15
N SER A 184 -15.63 6.96 -19.45
CA SER A 184 -16.54 5.97 -20.04
C SER A 184 -16.30 4.56 -19.49
N THR A 185 -15.11 4.24 -19.00
CA THR A 185 -14.74 2.91 -18.44
C THR A 185 -15.24 2.69 -17.01
N ASN A 186 -15.76 3.71 -16.34
CA ASN A 186 -16.33 3.58 -14.99
C ASN A 186 -17.51 2.62 -14.91
N ASN A 187 -18.21 2.37 -16.03
CA ASN A 187 -19.37 1.48 -16.10
C ASN A 187 -19.01 0.03 -16.47
N ASP A 188 -17.75 -0.27 -16.74
CA ASP A 188 -17.32 -1.62 -17.06
C ASP A 188 -17.31 -2.51 -15.83
N THR A 189 -18.28 -3.43 -15.76
CA THR A 189 -18.46 -4.36 -14.63
C THR A 189 -17.63 -5.64 -14.74
N GLU A 190 -16.73 -5.78 -15.70
CA GLU A 190 -15.81 -6.93 -15.73
C GLU A 190 -14.80 -6.84 -14.57
N TYR A 191 -14.42 -5.64 -14.17
CA TYR A 191 -13.52 -5.43 -13.04
C TYR A 191 -14.20 -5.64 -11.68
N THR A 192 -13.60 -6.42 -10.82
CA THR A 192 -14.12 -6.73 -9.47
C THR A 192 -14.49 -5.48 -8.67
N ARG A 193 -13.72 -4.41 -8.79
CA ARG A 193 -13.95 -3.15 -8.08
C ARG A 193 -15.24 -2.48 -8.56
N ASN A 194 -15.46 -2.45 -9.88
CA ASN A 194 -16.68 -1.89 -10.45
C ASN A 194 -17.91 -2.73 -10.10
N LYS A 195 -17.79 -4.08 -10.05
CA LYS A 195 -18.87 -4.95 -9.53
C LYS A 195 -19.26 -4.60 -8.09
N ILE A 196 -18.30 -4.36 -7.24
CA ILE A 196 -18.57 -3.97 -5.85
C ILE A 196 -19.27 -2.60 -5.82
N ARG A 197 -18.77 -1.63 -6.57
CA ARG A 197 -19.31 -0.27 -6.64
C ARG A 197 -20.73 -0.22 -7.17
N HIS A 198 -21.01 -0.92 -8.25
CA HIS A 198 -22.29 -0.80 -8.97
C HIS A 198 -23.33 -1.83 -8.56
N ASN A 199 -22.93 -2.98 -8.01
CA ASN A 199 -23.85 -4.06 -7.70
C ASN A 199 -23.92 -4.34 -6.19
N ILE A 200 -22.78 -4.46 -5.51
CA ILE A 200 -22.76 -4.94 -4.12
C ILE A 200 -23.09 -3.81 -3.14
N ILE A 201 -22.40 -2.67 -3.23
CA ILE A 201 -22.67 -1.53 -2.33
C ILE A 201 -24.11 -1.06 -2.45
N PRO A 202 -24.68 -0.80 -3.66
CA PRO A 202 -26.07 -0.40 -3.80
C PRO A 202 -27.07 -1.44 -3.29
N LEU A 203 -26.79 -2.74 -3.46
CA LEU A 203 -27.61 -3.79 -2.89
C LEU A 203 -27.63 -3.73 -1.36
N ILE A 204 -26.45 -3.57 -0.74
CA ILE A 204 -26.35 -3.46 0.73
C ILE A 204 -27.04 -2.18 1.22
N GLU A 205 -26.87 -1.06 0.54
CA GLU A 205 -27.54 0.20 0.88
C GLU A 205 -29.06 0.07 0.86
N LYS A 206 -29.58 -0.59 -0.16
CA LYS A 206 -31.03 -0.75 -0.35
C LYS A 206 -31.65 -1.76 0.60
N GLU A 207 -31.03 -2.92 0.79
CA GLU A 207 -31.66 -4.08 1.44
C GLU A 207 -31.24 -4.25 2.90
N PHE A 208 -30.10 -3.69 3.33
CA PHE A 208 -29.50 -3.96 4.65
C PHE A 208 -29.16 -2.72 5.45
N ASN A 209 -28.39 -1.79 4.89
CA ASN A 209 -27.90 -0.62 5.62
C ASN A 209 -27.66 0.58 4.68
N PRO A 210 -28.55 1.55 4.64
CA PRO A 210 -28.40 2.76 3.80
C PRO A 210 -27.12 3.56 4.06
N SER A 211 -26.52 3.38 5.24
CA SER A 211 -25.30 4.07 5.65
C SER A 211 -24.08 3.15 5.66
N ILE A 212 -24.03 2.12 4.79
CA ILE A 212 -22.95 1.12 4.79
C ILE A 212 -21.57 1.73 4.59
N VAL A 213 -21.44 2.74 3.71
CA VAL A 213 -20.17 3.42 3.44
C VAL A 213 -19.64 4.09 4.72
N ASP A 214 -20.50 4.76 5.49
CA ASP A 214 -20.14 5.36 6.77
C ASP A 214 -19.80 4.31 7.83
N ALA A 215 -20.58 3.24 7.90
CA ALA A 215 -20.35 2.16 8.86
C ALA A 215 -19.00 1.47 8.58
N MET A 216 -18.70 1.19 7.30
CA MET A 216 -17.42 0.60 6.88
C MET A 216 -16.25 1.56 7.16
N TYR A 217 -16.41 2.86 6.91
CA TYR A 217 -15.38 3.84 7.21
C TYR A 217 -15.06 3.89 8.72
N LYS A 218 -16.08 3.92 9.59
CA LYS A 218 -15.91 3.87 11.05
C LYS A 218 -15.23 2.57 11.49
N THR A 219 -15.64 1.44 10.93
CA THR A 219 -15.00 0.15 11.19
C THR A 219 -13.52 0.16 10.78
N ALA A 220 -13.19 0.74 9.62
CA ALA A 220 -11.81 0.88 9.18
C ALA A 220 -10.96 1.71 10.16
N GLU A 221 -11.50 2.83 10.68
CA GLU A 221 -10.79 3.66 11.66
C GLU A 221 -10.50 2.88 12.95
N ILE A 222 -11.47 2.11 13.46
CA ILE A 222 -11.30 1.27 14.66
C ILE A 222 -10.22 0.22 14.40
N MET A 223 -10.36 -0.56 13.32
CA MET A 223 -9.41 -1.61 12.96
C MET A 223 -7.99 -1.08 12.72
N ALA A 224 -7.85 0.09 12.12
CA ALA A 224 -6.54 0.73 11.92
C ALA A 224 -5.90 1.13 13.25
N GLY A 225 -6.68 1.63 14.21
CA GLY A 225 -6.19 1.99 15.55
C GLY A 225 -5.75 0.76 16.35
N GLU A 226 -6.54 -0.31 16.32
CA GLU A 226 -6.19 -1.60 16.96
C GLU A 226 -4.94 -2.21 16.33
N GLU A 227 -4.84 -2.21 14.99
CA GLU A 227 -3.66 -2.71 14.28
C GLU A 227 -2.40 -1.92 14.66
N GLU A 228 -2.48 -0.61 14.75
CA GLU A 228 -1.34 0.23 15.15
C GLU A 228 -0.88 -0.08 16.58
N TYR A 229 -1.83 -0.28 17.52
CA TYR A 229 -1.50 -0.68 18.87
C TYR A 229 -0.81 -2.04 18.90
N MET A 230 -1.38 -3.04 18.22
CA MET A 230 -0.84 -4.39 18.16
C MET A 230 0.53 -4.45 17.46
N ASP A 231 0.75 -3.63 16.42
CA ASP A 231 2.06 -3.53 15.76
C ASP A 231 3.12 -2.96 16.70
N ARG A 232 2.79 -1.93 17.50
CA ARG A 232 3.70 -1.42 18.54
C ARG A 232 4.04 -2.48 19.58
N GLN A 233 3.04 -3.22 20.10
CA GLN A 233 3.27 -4.31 21.06
C GLN A 233 4.17 -5.40 20.46
N ALA A 234 3.90 -5.78 19.21
CA ALA A 234 4.70 -6.79 18.51
C ALA A 234 6.16 -6.34 18.31
N ARG A 235 6.42 -5.07 17.98
CA ARG A 235 7.79 -4.54 17.85
C ARG A 235 8.53 -4.51 19.19
N MET A 236 7.86 -4.13 20.27
CA MET A 236 8.44 -4.19 21.61
C MET A 236 8.79 -5.63 22.01
N ALA A 237 7.86 -6.56 21.78
CA ALA A 237 8.07 -7.99 22.03
C ALA A 237 9.17 -8.59 21.13
N TYR A 238 9.27 -8.17 19.87
CA TYR A 238 10.35 -8.58 18.97
C TYR A 238 11.71 -8.18 19.52
N SER A 239 11.86 -6.91 19.97
CA SER A 239 13.10 -6.43 20.59
C SER A 239 13.43 -7.17 21.89
N TYR A 240 12.42 -7.55 22.69
CA TYR A 240 12.61 -8.35 23.90
C TYR A 240 13.09 -9.77 23.58
N CYS A 241 12.52 -10.39 22.53
CA CYS A 241 12.88 -11.77 22.11
C CYS A 241 14.20 -11.85 21.35
N ALA A 242 14.65 -10.76 20.72
CA ALA A 242 15.89 -10.72 19.97
C ALA A 242 17.09 -10.96 20.88
N VAL A 243 17.96 -11.90 20.47
CA VAL A 243 19.24 -12.23 21.14
C VAL A 243 20.42 -12.08 20.19
N GLY A 244 20.18 -11.66 18.97
CA GLY A 244 21.14 -11.39 17.92
C GLY A 244 20.44 -10.88 16.67
N ASP A 245 21.20 -10.54 15.64
CA ASP A 245 20.61 -10.14 14.36
C ASP A 245 19.80 -11.31 13.79
N LYS A 246 18.49 -11.11 13.62
CA LYS A 246 17.55 -12.12 13.08
C LYS A 246 17.48 -13.43 13.88
N VAL A 247 17.84 -13.37 15.15
CA VAL A 247 17.85 -14.49 16.09
C VAL A 247 16.92 -14.21 17.25
N LEU A 248 15.90 -15.06 17.45
CA LEU A 248 14.90 -14.91 18.50
C LEU A 248 15.01 -16.08 19.49
N SER A 249 14.98 -15.75 20.81
CA SER A 249 14.95 -16.76 21.88
C SER A 249 13.64 -17.51 21.91
N VAL A 250 13.67 -18.83 21.89
CA VAL A 250 12.49 -19.71 21.98
C VAL A 250 11.80 -19.54 23.32
N GLU A 251 12.55 -19.48 24.41
CA GLU A 251 12.03 -19.29 25.76
C GLU A 251 11.17 -18.02 25.86
N LYS A 252 11.74 -16.88 25.43
CA LYS A 252 11.02 -15.61 25.44
C LYS A 252 9.83 -15.58 24.48
N LEU A 253 9.91 -16.28 23.35
CA LEU A 253 8.79 -16.40 22.41
C LEU A 253 7.62 -17.20 23.03
N LEU A 254 7.90 -18.22 23.83
CA LEU A 254 6.89 -19.04 24.49
C LEU A 254 6.16 -18.29 25.61
N ASP A 255 6.76 -17.25 26.19
CA ASP A 255 6.15 -16.39 27.21
C ASP A 255 5.17 -15.37 26.62
N LEU A 256 5.15 -15.20 25.28
CA LEU A 256 4.29 -14.22 24.63
C LEU A 256 2.85 -14.72 24.50
N ASP A 257 1.91 -13.78 24.58
CA ASP A 257 0.54 -14.03 24.13
C ASP A 257 0.52 -14.50 22.67
N LYS A 258 -0.33 -15.48 22.35
CA LYS A 258 -0.40 -16.11 21.02
C LYS A 258 -0.60 -15.12 19.87
N VAL A 259 -1.32 -14.03 20.11
CA VAL A 259 -1.57 -13.01 19.09
C VAL A 259 -0.29 -12.22 18.82
N ILE A 260 0.45 -11.87 19.87
CA ILE A 260 1.73 -11.14 19.76
C ILE A 260 2.80 -12.06 19.20
N LEU A 261 2.89 -13.30 19.65
CA LEU A 261 3.83 -14.28 19.11
C LEU A 261 3.79 -14.37 17.58
N LYS A 262 2.59 -14.55 16.99
CA LYS A 262 2.45 -14.63 15.54
C LYS A 262 2.90 -13.37 14.83
N ARG A 263 2.66 -12.20 15.42
CA ARG A 263 3.13 -10.92 14.89
C ARG A 263 4.64 -10.78 14.99
N VAL A 264 5.24 -11.21 16.10
CA VAL A 264 6.70 -11.23 16.28
C VAL A 264 7.36 -12.15 15.25
N LEU A 265 6.84 -13.36 15.04
CA LEU A 265 7.34 -14.26 14.00
C LEU A 265 7.23 -13.64 12.62
N ARG A 266 6.14 -12.92 12.32
CA ARG A 266 5.99 -12.20 11.06
C ARG A 266 6.98 -11.05 10.89
N LEU A 267 7.36 -10.36 11.95
CA LEU A 267 8.41 -9.33 11.91
C LEU A 267 9.76 -9.91 11.52
N GLY A 268 10.08 -11.13 11.97
CA GLY A 268 11.29 -11.83 11.57
C GLY A 268 11.45 -12.05 10.06
N PHE A 269 10.33 -12.06 9.30
CA PHE A 269 10.38 -12.10 7.84
C PHE A 269 10.66 -10.74 7.21
N ILE A 270 10.14 -9.66 7.82
CA ILE A 270 10.21 -8.29 7.26
C ILE A 270 11.66 -7.85 7.12
N ASP A 271 12.53 -8.24 8.03
CA ASP A 271 13.96 -7.89 8.01
C ASP A 271 14.72 -8.48 6.80
N PHE A 272 14.14 -9.47 6.10
CA PHE A 272 14.75 -10.10 4.93
C PHE A 272 14.12 -9.70 3.60
N SER A 273 12.84 -9.34 3.63
CA SER A 273 12.07 -9.02 2.45
C SER A 273 11.32 -7.72 2.72
N ALA A 274 11.60 -6.69 1.94
CA ALA A 274 10.83 -5.46 1.97
C ALA A 274 9.35 -5.69 1.59
N ASP A 275 9.02 -6.89 1.10
CA ASP A 275 7.71 -7.28 0.63
C ASP A 275 7.23 -8.58 1.30
N LEU A 276 6.03 -8.52 1.91
CA LEU A 276 5.36 -9.65 2.55
C LEU A 276 4.28 -10.28 1.67
N HIS A 277 4.26 -9.99 0.36
CA HIS A 277 3.15 -10.36 -0.50
C HIS A 277 2.82 -11.86 -0.45
N ASP A 278 3.81 -12.73 -0.32
CA ASP A 278 3.61 -14.18 -0.36
C ASP A 278 3.67 -14.86 1.02
N VAL A 279 3.74 -14.09 2.12
CA VAL A 279 3.77 -14.68 3.47
C VAL A 279 2.36 -14.92 3.98
N SER A 280 1.89 -16.15 3.84
CA SER A 280 0.57 -16.59 4.30
C SER A 280 0.51 -16.88 5.80
N TYR A 281 -0.71 -17.03 6.32
CA TYR A 281 -0.94 -17.47 7.70
C TYR A 281 -0.30 -18.85 7.98
N GLU A 282 -0.34 -19.78 7.01
CA GLU A 282 0.24 -21.12 7.16
C GLU A 282 1.77 -21.07 7.26
N HIS A 283 2.43 -20.13 6.61
CA HIS A 283 3.87 -19.92 6.78
C HIS A 283 4.19 -19.53 8.22
N ILE A 284 3.45 -18.57 8.80
CA ILE A 284 3.64 -18.17 10.20
C ILE A 284 3.40 -19.34 11.16
N LYS A 285 2.32 -20.11 10.95
CA LYS A 285 1.99 -21.30 11.74
C LYS A 285 3.07 -22.39 11.65
N SER A 286 3.67 -22.56 10.48
CA SER A 286 4.77 -23.50 10.29
C SER A 286 6.00 -23.08 11.09
N VAL A 287 6.34 -21.78 11.12
CA VAL A 287 7.43 -21.28 11.97
C VAL A 287 7.09 -21.41 13.47
N GLU A 288 5.85 -21.08 13.87
CA GLU A 288 5.37 -21.29 15.25
C GLU A 288 5.58 -22.76 15.69
N SER A 289 5.33 -23.72 14.80
CA SER A 289 5.54 -25.15 15.10
C SER A 289 6.98 -25.49 15.47
N LEU A 290 7.98 -24.70 15.00
CA LEU A 290 9.39 -24.94 15.35
C LEU A 290 9.66 -24.74 16.85
N LEU A 291 8.86 -23.94 17.55
CA LEU A 291 9.01 -23.73 18.99
C LEU A 291 8.88 -25.03 19.81
N TYR A 292 8.19 -26.01 19.26
CA TYR A 292 7.90 -27.32 19.89
C TYR A 292 8.65 -28.49 19.26
N LYS A 293 9.45 -28.25 18.21
CA LYS A 293 10.21 -29.29 17.52
C LYS A 293 11.62 -29.42 18.08
N LYS A 294 12.29 -30.52 17.75
CA LYS A 294 13.69 -30.78 18.14
C LYS A 294 14.65 -29.83 17.40
N ASN A 295 15.83 -29.66 17.98
CA ASN A 295 16.94 -28.90 17.39
C ASN A 295 17.25 -29.36 15.94
N GLY A 296 17.65 -28.43 15.07
CA GLY A 296 18.01 -28.70 13.66
C GLY A 296 16.81 -28.74 12.71
N LYS A 297 15.56 -28.55 13.16
CA LYS A 297 14.41 -28.48 12.26
C LYS A 297 14.35 -27.15 11.51
N VAL A 298 13.97 -27.22 10.24
CA VAL A 298 13.91 -26.11 9.30
C VAL A 298 12.53 -26.04 8.65
N VAL A 299 12.05 -24.83 8.40
CA VAL A 299 10.86 -24.51 7.61
C VAL A 299 11.30 -23.65 6.44
N GLN A 300 10.97 -24.09 5.22
CA GLN A 300 11.18 -23.29 4.00
C GLN A 300 10.06 -22.27 3.86
N LEU A 301 10.40 -21.11 3.34
CA LEU A 301 9.56 -19.92 3.27
C LEU A 301 9.69 -19.28 1.89
N PRO A 302 8.72 -18.45 1.46
CA PRO A 302 8.83 -17.70 0.22
C PRO A 302 10.11 -16.87 0.12
N HIS A 303 10.49 -16.49 -1.10
CA HIS A 303 11.66 -15.63 -1.40
C HIS A 303 13.01 -16.24 -0.96
N ASN A 304 13.14 -17.55 -1.04
CA ASN A 304 14.34 -18.28 -0.62
C ASN A 304 14.73 -18.02 0.84
N LEU A 305 13.72 -17.78 1.69
CA LEU A 305 13.91 -17.66 3.12
C LEU A 305 13.71 -19.00 3.82
N ARG A 306 14.31 -19.14 4.97
CA ARG A 306 14.09 -20.27 5.88
C ARG A 306 14.10 -19.80 7.34
N ALA A 307 13.31 -20.46 8.16
CA ALA A 307 13.40 -20.39 9.62
C ALA A 307 13.93 -21.71 10.15
N SER A 308 14.91 -21.67 11.04
CA SER A 308 15.54 -22.86 11.63
C SER A 308 15.49 -22.79 13.14
N ARG A 309 15.22 -23.92 13.80
CA ARG A 309 15.46 -24.06 15.25
C ARG A 309 16.87 -24.56 15.48
N ILE A 310 17.70 -23.70 16.06
CA ILE A 310 19.09 -24.04 16.44
C ILE A 310 19.23 -23.76 17.94
N ASN A 311 19.49 -24.80 18.68
CA ASN A 311 19.51 -24.77 20.17
C ASN A 311 18.18 -24.18 20.72
N ASN A 312 18.26 -23.13 21.53
CA ASN A 312 17.09 -22.43 22.09
C ASN A 312 16.72 -21.17 21.27
N CYS A 313 17.00 -21.14 19.98
CA CYS A 313 16.74 -19.99 19.11
C CYS A 313 15.99 -20.37 17.85
N ILE A 314 15.18 -19.41 17.34
CA ILE A 314 14.68 -19.38 15.97
C ILE A 314 15.56 -18.41 15.19
N ILE A 315 16.14 -18.89 14.10
CA ILE A 315 17.01 -18.12 13.22
C ILE A 315 16.36 -18.00 11.86
N PHE A 316 16.21 -16.77 11.39
CA PHE A 316 15.79 -16.49 10.01
C PHE A 316 17.02 -16.28 9.13
N SER A 317 17.05 -16.89 7.95
CA SER A 317 18.17 -16.78 7.02
C SER A 317 17.70 -16.95 5.57
N LYS A 318 18.51 -16.52 4.61
CA LYS A 318 18.30 -16.90 3.21
C LYS A 318 18.72 -18.34 3.00
N HIS A 319 18.01 -19.05 2.13
CA HIS A 319 18.45 -20.34 1.66
C HIS A 319 19.66 -20.11 0.73
N ILE A 320 20.82 -20.62 1.14
CA ILE A 320 21.99 -20.67 0.29
C ILE A 320 21.95 -22.03 -0.39
N GLU A 321 21.79 -22.06 -1.70
CA GLU A 321 22.04 -23.27 -2.48
C GLU A 321 23.53 -23.60 -2.34
N HIS A 322 23.82 -24.64 -1.58
CA HIS A 322 25.15 -25.21 -1.60
C HIS A 322 25.31 -25.86 -2.98
N LYS A 323 26.10 -25.27 -3.85
CA LYS A 323 26.63 -26.01 -4.99
C LYS A 323 27.52 -27.10 -4.41
N GLU A 324 27.17 -28.36 -4.64
CA GLU A 324 28.12 -29.46 -4.37
C GLU A 324 29.33 -29.22 -5.25
N VAL A 325 30.42 -28.84 -4.64
CA VAL A 325 31.73 -28.74 -5.32
C VAL A 325 32.51 -29.98 -4.94
N LEU A 326 32.66 -30.87 -5.89
CA LEU A 326 33.46 -32.08 -5.73
C LEU A 326 34.92 -31.75 -6.05
N TYR A 327 35.75 -31.77 -5.04
CA TYR A 327 37.22 -31.72 -5.20
C TYR A 327 37.80 -33.11 -5.15
N LYS A 328 38.57 -33.48 -6.18
CA LYS A 328 39.39 -34.69 -6.18
C LYS A 328 40.65 -34.36 -5.39
N LEU A 329 40.81 -34.96 -4.23
CA LEU A 329 42.00 -34.83 -3.41
C LEU A 329 42.92 -36.01 -3.78
N GLU A 330 44.12 -35.67 -4.23
CA GLU A 330 45.19 -36.68 -4.40
C GLU A 330 45.95 -36.82 -3.07
N PRO A 331 46.31 -38.05 -2.66
CA PRO A 331 47.13 -38.24 -1.47
C PRO A 331 48.48 -37.52 -1.69
N GLU A 332 48.89 -36.73 -0.69
CA GLU A 332 50.19 -36.03 -0.66
C GLU A 332 50.24 -34.59 -1.22
N GLU A 333 49.18 -34.06 -1.85
CA GLU A 333 49.17 -32.66 -2.25
C GLU A 333 48.13 -31.82 -1.47
N PRO A 334 48.55 -30.76 -0.73
CA PRO A 334 47.61 -29.85 -0.09
C PRO A 334 46.89 -29.02 -1.13
N LYS A 335 45.56 -29.06 -1.12
CA LYS A 335 44.73 -28.32 -2.06
C LYS A 335 43.89 -27.29 -1.29
N TYR A 336 44.04 -26.03 -1.65
CA TYR A 336 43.18 -24.97 -1.10
C TYR A 336 41.76 -25.09 -1.61
N ILE A 337 40.79 -25.14 -0.71
CA ILE A 337 39.36 -25.18 -1.00
C ILE A 337 38.77 -23.85 -0.64
N PRO A 338 38.47 -22.97 -1.64
CA PRO A 338 38.02 -21.59 -1.37
C PRO A 338 36.72 -21.52 -0.56
N GLU A 339 35.82 -22.49 -0.73
CA GLU A 339 34.50 -22.54 -0.09
C GLU A 339 34.57 -22.76 1.43
N ILE A 340 35.65 -23.30 1.94
CA ILE A 340 35.87 -23.52 3.38
C ILE A 340 37.05 -22.73 3.94
N GLY A 341 37.77 -21.99 3.09
CA GLY A 341 38.91 -21.16 3.49
C GLY A 341 40.10 -21.94 4.06
N LYS A 342 40.24 -23.21 3.74
CA LYS A 342 41.31 -24.11 4.22
C LYS A 342 42.02 -24.82 3.08
#